data_6fadcc2991d2d033b2801d82da0887f2
#
_entry.id   6fadcc2991d2d033b2801d82da0887f2
#
_cell.length_a   1.000
_cell.length_b   1.000
_cell.length_c   1.000
_cell.angle_alpha   90.00
_cell.angle_beta   90.00
_cell.angle_gamma   90.00
#
_symmetry.space_group_name_H-M   'P 1'
#
loop_
_entity.id
_entity.type
_entity.pdbx_description
1 polymer ?
#
loop_
_entity_poly.entity_id
_entity_poly.type
_entity_poly.pdbx_seq_one_letter_code
_entity_poly.pdbx_strand_id
1 'polypeptide(L)'
;APLSPSMSVRRKRRASGVFFQFRPIAVGTVYEEESMTIGLIGRKAGMTRVFTDAGESIPVTVIEALPNRVTQVKGVEGDGYRAIQVAYGARKASRLSKPLAGHYASTKVAAGESLVEFRLADGEGADLAPGAEIKVDIFAAGQVVDVAGTTIGKGFAGTIKRHNFGGGPASHGASLFHRTPGSIGQRQTPG
;
A
#
# COMPACT_ATOMS: atom_id res chain seq x y z
N ALA A 1 31.61 -10.30 -40.28
CA ALA A 1 30.57 -10.72 -39.34
C ALA A 1 30.22 -9.54 -38.44
N PRO A 2 28.96 -9.06 -38.39
CA PRO A 2 28.58 -7.96 -37.54
C PRO A 2 28.25 -8.46 -36.14
N LEU A 3 28.73 -7.72 -35.12
CA LEU A 3 28.49 -7.92 -33.71
C LEU A 3 27.03 -7.62 -33.37
N SER A 4 26.35 -8.54 -32.70
CA SER A 4 24.98 -8.38 -32.20
C SER A 4 24.93 -7.44 -30.98
N PRO A 5 23.94 -6.54 -30.85
CA PRO A 5 23.80 -5.68 -29.70
C PRO A 5 23.27 -6.45 -28.49
N SER A 6 23.98 -6.35 -27.38
CA SER A 6 23.56 -6.91 -26.08
C SER A 6 22.30 -6.26 -25.60
N MET A 7 21.23 -7.04 -25.50
CA MET A 7 19.94 -6.65 -24.99
C MET A 7 20.00 -6.48 -23.45
N SER A 8 20.15 -5.22 -23.02
CA SER A 8 20.03 -4.84 -21.60
C SER A 8 18.63 -5.14 -21.07
N VAL A 9 18.50 -6.20 -20.30
CA VAL A 9 17.26 -6.55 -19.60
C VAL A 9 17.03 -5.53 -18.48
N ARG A 10 16.23 -4.50 -18.75
CA ARG A 10 15.69 -3.62 -17.72
C ARG A 10 14.83 -4.46 -16.76
N ARG A 11 15.34 -4.72 -15.55
CA ARG A 11 14.55 -5.26 -14.45
C ARG A 11 13.39 -4.30 -14.16
N LYS A 12 12.17 -4.68 -14.55
CA LYS A 12 10.94 -3.99 -14.13
C LYS A 12 10.87 -4.01 -12.60
N ARG A 13 11.00 -2.83 -12.00
CA ARG A 13 10.79 -2.64 -10.57
C ARG A 13 9.36 -3.08 -10.24
N ARG A 14 9.20 -3.91 -9.22
CA ARG A 14 7.88 -4.28 -8.68
C ARG A 14 7.22 -3.00 -8.19
N ALA A 15 6.05 -2.69 -8.70
CA ALA A 15 5.23 -1.61 -8.18
C ALA A 15 4.63 -2.07 -6.86
N SER A 16 4.87 -1.33 -5.80
CA SER A 16 4.21 -1.51 -4.51
C SER A 16 2.74 -1.11 -4.66
N GLY A 17 1.84 -1.98 -4.23
CA GLY A 17 0.41 -1.68 -4.13
C GLY A 17 0.19 -0.55 -3.12
N VAL A 18 -0.73 0.34 -3.42
CA VAL A 18 -1.17 1.43 -2.53
C VAL A 18 -2.57 1.07 -2.06
N PHE A 19 -2.80 1.15 -0.77
CA PHE A 19 -4.07 0.81 -0.14
C PHE A 19 -4.79 2.09 0.25
N PHE A 20 -6.10 2.11 0.04
CA PHE A 20 -6.98 3.18 0.49
C PHE A 20 -7.85 2.67 1.62
N GLN A 21 -7.83 3.35 2.75
CA GLN A 21 -8.68 3.04 3.89
C GLN A 21 -9.25 4.34 4.45
N PHE A 22 -10.51 4.33 4.80
CA PHE A 22 -11.19 5.48 5.41
C PHE A 22 -10.84 5.60 6.89
N ARG A 23 -10.44 6.81 7.33
CA ARG A 23 -10.47 7.23 8.72
C ARG A 23 -11.07 8.63 8.79
N PRO A 24 -12.06 8.88 9.62
CA PRO A 24 -12.55 10.23 9.84
C PRO A 24 -11.49 11.04 10.59
N ILE A 25 -11.13 12.19 10.05
CA ILE A 25 -10.37 13.19 10.81
C ILE A 25 -11.38 13.96 11.64
N ALA A 26 -11.36 13.76 12.95
CA ALA A 26 -12.18 14.53 13.88
C ALA A 26 -11.67 15.98 13.95
N VAL A 27 -12.23 16.86 13.15
CA VAL A 27 -12.20 18.30 13.36
C VAL A 27 -13.63 18.72 13.73
N GLY A 28 -13.84 18.96 14.99
CA GLY A 28 -14.98 19.50 15.72
C GLY A 28 -16.16 20.11 14.97
N THR A 29 -16.94 19.29 14.27
CA THR A 29 -18.35 19.52 13.97
C THR A 29 -18.97 18.15 13.73
N VAL A 30 -20.02 17.85 14.49
CA VAL A 30 -20.75 16.59 14.44
C VAL A 30 -21.49 16.51 13.11
N TYR A 31 -20.86 15.88 12.13
CA TYR A 31 -21.56 15.23 11.04
C TYR A 31 -21.42 13.74 11.30
N GLU A 32 -22.53 13.06 11.55
CA GLU A 32 -22.61 11.61 11.48
C GLU A 32 -22.41 11.22 10.01
N GLU A 33 -21.19 11.26 9.53
CA GLU A 33 -20.81 10.62 8.29
C GLU A 33 -20.66 9.14 8.61
N GLU A 34 -21.53 8.33 8.05
CA GLU A 34 -21.38 6.88 7.99
C GLU A 34 -20.00 6.61 7.37
N SER A 35 -19.01 6.34 8.22
CA SER A 35 -17.64 6.08 7.77
C SER A 35 -17.60 4.72 7.10
N MET A 36 -17.73 4.70 5.78
CA MET A 36 -17.50 3.47 5.03
C MET A 36 -16.07 2.97 5.28
N THR A 37 -15.95 1.75 5.80
CA THR A 37 -14.65 1.11 6.05
C THR A 37 -14.15 0.34 4.83
N ILE A 38 -14.98 0.21 3.80
CA ILE A 38 -14.63 -0.46 2.54
C ILE A 38 -13.63 0.38 1.77
N GLY A 39 -12.46 -0.21 1.48
CA GLY A 39 -11.40 0.41 0.73
C GLY A 39 -11.18 -0.21 -0.64
N LEU A 40 -10.33 0.42 -1.45
CA LEU A 40 -9.85 -0.09 -2.73
C LEU A 40 -8.33 -0.26 -2.74
N ILE A 41 -7.89 -1.25 -3.50
CA ILE A 41 -6.48 -1.41 -3.84
C ILE A 41 -6.24 -0.71 -5.18
N GLY A 42 -5.27 0.19 -5.20
CA GLY A 42 -4.83 0.85 -6.41
C GLY A 42 -3.32 0.79 -6.59
N ARG A 43 -2.86 1.27 -7.72
CA ARG A 43 -1.44 1.36 -8.06
C ARG A 43 -1.07 2.81 -8.33
N LYS A 44 -0.06 3.32 -7.64
CA LYS A 44 0.48 4.65 -7.92
C LYS A 44 1.07 4.67 -9.34
N ALA A 45 0.46 5.42 -10.23
CA ALA A 45 0.94 5.63 -11.59
C ALA A 45 2.03 6.72 -11.63
N GLY A 46 1.86 7.79 -10.86
CA GLY A 46 2.81 8.90 -10.80
C GLY A 46 2.27 10.11 -10.06
N MET A 47 2.91 11.24 -10.25
CA MET A 47 2.45 12.54 -9.76
C MET A 47 2.43 13.54 -10.92
N THR A 48 1.46 14.45 -10.88
CA THR A 48 1.31 15.53 -11.85
C THR A 48 0.75 16.78 -11.16
N ARG A 49 0.41 17.80 -11.94
CA ARG A 49 -0.28 19.01 -11.48
C ARG A 49 -1.59 19.16 -12.22
N VAL A 50 -2.59 19.60 -11.52
CA VAL A 50 -3.87 20.02 -12.09
C VAL A 50 -4.00 21.51 -11.85
N PHE A 51 -4.44 22.23 -12.89
CA PHE A 51 -4.71 23.65 -12.78
C PHE A 51 -6.20 23.85 -12.62
N THR A 52 -6.58 24.66 -11.64
CA THR A 52 -7.98 25.08 -11.45
C THR A 52 -8.34 26.20 -12.40
N ASP A 53 -9.62 26.45 -12.59
CA ASP A 53 -10.11 27.58 -13.38
C ASP A 53 -9.64 28.93 -12.81
N ALA A 54 -9.36 28.99 -11.51
CA ALA A 54 -8.78 30.16 -10.83
C ALA A 54 -7.25 30.33 -11.08
N GLY A 55 -6.61 29.42 -11.84
CA GLY A 55 -5.18 29.46 -12.14
C GLY A 55 -4.26 28.86 -11.06
N GLU A 56 -4.81 28.26 -10.02
CA GLU A 56 -4.03 27.58 -8.98
C GLU A 56 -3.43 26.25 -9.48
N SER A 57 -2.18 26.01 -9.15
CA SER A 57 -1.48 24.75 -9.48
C SER A 57 -1.52 23.79 -8.29
N ILE A 58 -2.32 22.74 -8.39
CA ILE A 58 -2.48 21.73 -7.34
C ILE A 58 -1.65 20.49 -7.68
N PRO A 59 -0.67 20.07 -6.83
CA PRO A 59 0.05 18.85 -7.02
C PRO A 59 -0.85 17.66 -6.70
N VAL A 60 -0.95 16.68 -7.61
CA VAL A 60 -1.80 15.50 -7.45
C VAL A 60 -1.01 14.22 -7.64
N THR A 61 -1.38 13.18 -6.91
CA THR A 61 -0.91 11.82 -7.12
C THR A 61 -1.95 11.06 -7.92
N VAL A 62 -1.55 10.49 -9.05
CA VAL A 62 -2.42 9.67 -9.90
C VAL A 62 -2.34 8.22 -9.44
N ILE A 63 -3.48 7.65 -9.14
CA ILE A 63 -3.61 6.26 -8.71
C ILE A 63 -4.55 5.53 -9.66
N GLU A 64 -4.06 4.46 -10.26
CA GLU A 64 -4.82 3.57 -11.11
C GLU A 64 -5.58 2.59 -10.21
N ALA A 65 -6.90 2.69 -10.17
CA ALA A 65 -7.78 1.80 -9.42
C ALA A 65 -8.56 0.90 -10.39
N LEU A 66 -7.99 -0.26 -10.73
CA LEU A 66 -8.69 -1.28 -11.50
C LEU A 66 -9.79 -1.93 -10.63
N PRO A 67 -10.84 -2.52 -11.22
CA PRO A 67 -11.86 -3.24 -10.47
C PRO A 67 -11.24 -4.25 -9.51
N ASN A 68 -11.61 -4.17 -8.23
CA ASN A 68 -11.17 -5.08 -7.19
C ASN A 68 -12.21 -6.21 -7.08
N ARG A 69 -11.76 -7.46 -7.13
CA ARG A 69 -12.64 -8.64 -7.10
C ARG A 69 -12.66 -9.21 -5.69
N VAL A 70 -13.86 -9.38 -5.14
CA VAL A 70 -14.04 -10.00 -3.82
C VAL A 70 -13.72 -11.48 -3.94
N THR A 71 -12.75 -11.96 -3.18
CA THR A 71 -12.39 -13.39 -3.14
C THR A 71 -13.03 -14.11 -1.98
N GLN A 72 -13.16 -13.47 -0.83
CA GLN A 72 -13.75 -14.07 0.36
C GLN A 72 -14.44 -13.02 1.20
N VAL A 73 -15.57 -13.38 1.76
CA VAL A 73 -16.25 -12.63 2.82
C VAL A 73 -16.05 -13.38 4.12
N LYS A 74 -15.47 -12.74 5.11
CA LYS A 74 -15.21 -13.30 6.43
C LYS A 74 -16.28 -12.89 7.42
N GLY A 75 -16.75 -13.85 8.19
CA GLY A 75 -17.78 -13.66 9.23
C GLY A 75 -17.23 -13.92 10.62
N VAL A 76 -17.92 -13.38 11.62
CA VAL A 76 -17.52 -13.53 13.04
C VAL A 76 -17.52 -14.99 13.49
N GLU A 77 -18.50 -15.79 13.03
CA GLU A 77 -18.64 -17.20 13.44
C GLU A 77 -17.49 -18.09 12.96
N GLY A 78 -16.98 -17.85 11.73
CA GLY A 78 -15.92 -18.67 11.14
C GLY A 78 -14.51 -18.13 11.38
N ASP A 79 -14.34 -16.84 11.20
CA ASP A 79 -13.02 -16.18 11.19
C ASP A 79 -12.76 -15.33 12.44
N GLY A 80 -13.77 -15.12 13.31
CA GLY A 80 -13.67 -14.32 14.52
C GLY A 80 -13.74 -12.80 14.29
N TYR A 81 -13.86 -12.35 13.06
CA TYR A 81 -14.00 -10.94 12.68
C TYR A 81 -14.69 -10.78 11.33
N ARG A 82 -15.23 -9.61 11.06
CA ARG A 82 -15.83 -9.27 9.75
C ARG A 82 -14.81 -8.59 8.86
N ALA A 83 -14.66 -9.11 7.65
CA ALA A 83 -13.79 -8.53 6.63
C ALA A 83 -14.17 -9.01 5.23
N ILE A 84 -13.79 -8.24 4.23
CA ILE A 84 -13.76 -8.70 2.84
C ILE A 84 -12.33 -8.84 2.39
N GLN A 85 -12.04 -9.93 1.71
CA GLN A 85 -10.76 -10.13 1.04
C GLN A 85 -10.95 -9.80 -0.44
N VAL A 86 -10.10 -8.92 -0.96
CA VAL A 86 -10.17 -8.48 -2.34
C VAL A 86 -8.88 -8.77 -3.10
N ALA A 87 -9.02 -9.11 -4.37
CA ALA A 87 -7.92 -9.32 -5.31
C ALA A 87 -7.81 -8.15 -6.28
N TYR A 88 -6.61 -7.63 -6.46
CA TYR A 88 -6.28 -6.56 -7.40
C TYR A 88 -5.35 -7.03 -8.50
N GLY A 89 -5.56 -6.49 -9.72
CA GLY A 89 -4.70 -6.75 -10.86
C GLY A 89 -4.85 -8.14 -11.45
N ALA A 90 -3.88 -8.57 -12.24
CA ALA A 90 -3.86 -9.88 -12.88
C ALA A 90 -2.49 -10.54 -12.76
N ARG A 91 -2.45 -11.80 -12.39
CA ARG A 91 -1.24 -12.61 -12.29
C ARG A 91 -1.33 -13.85 -13.15
N LYS A 92 -0.26 -14.17 -13.87
CA LYS A 92 -0.21 -15.40 -14.69
C LYS A 92 -0.28 -16.62 -13.78
N ALA A 93 -1.08 -17.63 -14.18
CA ALA A 93 -1.26 -18.88 -13.44
C ALA A 93 0.07 -19.59 -13.13
N SER A 94 1.03 -19.56 -14.06
CA SER A 94 2.36 -20.17 -13.89
C SER A 94 3.22 -19.51 -12.79
N ARG A 95 2.82 -18.34 -12.27
CA ARG A 95 3.50 -17.62 -11.20
C ARG A 95 2.78 -17.73 -9.86
N LEU A 96 1.72 -18.50 -9.78
CA LEU A 96 0.99 -18.78 -8.56
C LEU A 96 1.58 -20.00 -7.85
N SER A 97 1.65 -19.93 -6.53
CA SER A 97 1.88 -21.13 -5.73
C SER A 97 0.61 -22.00 -5.70
N LYS A 98 0.77 -23.30 -5.51
CA LYS A 98 -0.36 -24.25 -5.45
C LYS A 98 -1.43 -23.84 -4.41
N PRO A 99 -1.08 -23.40 -3.16
CA PRO A 99 -2.08 -22.96 -2.19
C PRO A 99 -2.91 -21.77 -2.68
N LEU A 100 -2.26 -20.76 -3.26
CA LEU A 100 -2.96 -19.59 -3.81
C LEU A 100 -3.83 -19.95 -5.01
N ALA A 101 -3.37 -20.86 -5.86
CA ALA A 101 -4.18 -21.34 -6.99
C ALA A 101 -5.46 -22.04 -6.50
N GLY A 102 -5.36 -22.87 -5.45
CA GLY A 102 -6.51 -23.49 -4.80
C GLY A 102 -7.48 -22.47 -4.21
N HIS A 103 -6.96 -21.45 -3.53
CA HIS A 103 -7.77 -20.38 -2.96
C HIS A 103 -8.58 -19.61 -4.03
N TYR A 104 -7.97 -19.24 -5.14
CA TYR A 104 -8.68 -18.59 -6.24
C TYR A 104 -9.66 -19.52 -6.96
N ALA A 105 -9.32 -20.81 -7.04
CA ALA A 105 -10.20 -21.80 -7.65
C ALA A 105 -11.49 -22.03 -6.85
N SER A 106 -11.40 -22.05 -5.50
CA SER A 106 -12.56 -22.22 -4.62
C SER A 106 -13.57 -21.08 -4.77
N THR A 107 -13.09 -19.87 -5.02
CA THR A 107 -13.94 -18.69 -5.17
C THR A 107 -14.30 -18.36 -6.62
N LYS A 108 -13.75 -19.12 -7.59
CA LYS A 108 -13.93 -18.92 -9.04
C LYS A 108 -13.53 -17.52 -9.52
N VAL A 109 -12.62 -16.87 -8.82
CA VAL A 109 -12.13 -15.52 -9.14
C VAL A 109 -10.80 -15.61 -9.87
N ALA A 110 -10.59 -14.76 -10.86
CA ALA A 110 -9.32 -14.69 -11.57
C ALA A 110 -8.20 -14.21 -10.62
N ALA A 111 -7.03 -14.85 -10.75
CA ALA A 111 -5.89 -14.56 -9.86
C ALA A 111 -5.40 -13.12 -9.97
N GLY A 112 -5.26 -12.48 -8.82
CA GLY A 112 -4.72 -11.13 -8.67
C GLY A 112 -3.22 -11.08 -8.41
N GLU A 113 -2.65 -9.90 -8.58
CA GLU A 113 -1.26 -9.60 -8.18
C GLU A 113 -1.13 -9.47 -6.66
N SER A 114 -2.15 -8.92 -6.02
CA SER A 114 -2.22 -8.69 -4.57
C SER A 114 -3.57 -9.16 -4.01
N LEU A 115 -3.53 -9.70 -2.80
CA LEU A 115 -4.69 -10.01 -1.96
C LEU A 115 -4.60 -9.18 -0.70
N VAL A 116 -5.68 -8.52 -0.33
CA VAL A 116 -5.75 -7.66 0.86
C VAL A 116 -7.12 -7.79 1.50
N GLU A 117 -7.15 -7.61 2.80
CA GLU A 117 -8.37 -7.63 3.59
C GLU A 117 -8.71 -6.24 4.09
N PHE A 118 -9.97 -5.88 3.93
CA PHE A 118 -10.55 -4.70 4.57
C PHE A 118 -11.51 -5.16 5.66
N ARG A 119 -11.26 -4.73 6.88
CA ARG A 119 -12.17 -4.98 8.00
C ARG A 119 -13.41 -4.12 7.81
N LEU A 120 -14.56 -4.71 8.09
CA LEU A 120 -15.85 -4.05 7.96
C LEU A 120 -16.40 -3.70 9.34
N ALA A 121 -17.04 -2.55 9.45
CA ALA A 121 -17.87 -2.19 10.59
C ALA A 121 -19.18 -3.03 10.59
N ASP A 122 -19.91 -2.98 11.70
CA ASP A 122 -21.16 -3.70 11.80
C ASP A 122 -22.21 -3.13 10.83
N GLY A 123 -22.80 -4.00 10.04
CA GLY A 123 -23.79 -3.64 9.02
C GLY A 123 -23.23 -3.38 7.62
N GLU A 124 -21.92 -3.14 7.47
CA GLU A 124 -21.33 -2.92 6.15
C GLU A 124 -21.02 -4.22 5.38
N GLY A 125 -21.06 -4.11 4.06
CA GLY A 125 -20.63 -5.18 3.16
C GLY A 125 -21.55 -6.40 3.09
N ALA A 126 -22.77 -6.31 3.61
CA ALA A 126 -23.76 -7.40 3.56
C ALA A 126 -24.11 -7.81 2.11
N ASP A 127 -24.05 -6.86 1.17
CA ASP A 127 -24.36 -7.05 -0.23
C ASP A 127 -23.20 -7.64 -1.05
N LEU A 128 -22.02 -7.75 -0.45
CA LEU A 128 -20.81 -8.21 -1.16
C LEU A 128 -20.70 -9.74 -1.10
N ALA A 129 -20.86 -10.36 -2.24
CA ALA A 129 -20.64 -11.81 -2.41
C ALA A 129 -19.26 -12.08 -3.03
N PRO A 130 -18.68 -13.29 -2.82
CA PRO A 130 -17.49 -13.73 -3.56
C PRO A 130 -17.72 -13.64 -5.07
N GLY A 131 -16.79 -13.03 -5.80
CA GLY A 131 -16.92 -12.75 -7.24
C GLY A 131 -17.46 -11.35 -7.57
N ALA A 132 -17.99 -10.59 -6.61
CA ALA A 132 -18.39 -9.21 -6.83
C ALA A 132 -17.18 -8.31 -7.16
N GLU A 133 -17.42 -7.26 -7.93
CA GLU A 133 -16.40 -6.26 -8.28
C GLU A 133 -16.68 -4.95 -7.57
N ILE A 134 -15.66 -4.44 -6.88
CA ILE A 134 -15.67 -3.11 -6.27
C ILE A 134 -14.89 -2.17 -7.18
N LYS A 135 -15.55 -1.11 -7.65
CA LYS A 135 -14.98 -0.12 -8.58
C LYS A 135 -14.72 1.21 -7.87
N VAL A 136 -14.04 2.12 -8.56
CA VAL A 136 -13.71 3.44 -8.05
C VAL A 136 -14.94 4.31 -7.78
N ASP A 137 -16.09 3.94 -8.31
CA ASP A 137 -17.36 4.67 -8.20
C ASP A 137 -17.89 4.76 -6.74
N ILE A 138 -17.29 3.99 -5.81
CA ILE A 138 -17.57 4.15 -4.37
C ILE A 138 -17.06 5.48 -3.81
N PHE A 139 -16.17 6.16 -4.51
CA PHE A 139 -15.61 7.45 -4.09
C PHE A 139 -16.26 8.60 -4.85
N ALA A 140 -16.61 9.66 -4.13
CA ALA A 140 -17.12 10.89 -4.72
C ALA A 140 -15.99 11.92 -4.93
N ALA A 141 -16.17 12.80 -5.91
CA ALA A 141 -15.24 13.91 -6.12
C ALA A 141 -15.24 14.86 -4.90
N GLY A 142 -14.06 15.25 -4.44
CA GLY A 142 -13.90 16.09 -3.25
C GLY A 142 -13.89 15.33 -1.92
N GLN A 143 -14.09 14.02 -1.94
CA GLN A 143 -14.05 13.19 -0.75
C GLN A 143 -12.62 13.06 -0.21
N VAL A 144 -12.45 13.18 1.12
CA VAL A 144 -11.18 12.97 1.80
C VAL A 144 -10.98 11.46 2.01
N VAL A 145 -9.80 10.96 1.64
CA VAL A 145 -9.45 9.54 1.74
C VAL A 145 -8.12 9.35 2.42
N ASP A 146 -7.98 8.30 3.21
CA ASP A 146 -6.71 7.85 3.76
C ASP A 146 -6.01 6.91 2.76
N VAL A 147 -4.71 7.09 2.60
CA VAL A 147 -3.91 6.30 1.66
C VAL A 147 -2.76 5.63 2.40
N ALA A 148 -2.77 4.30 2.46
CA ALA A 148 -1.69 3.51 3.01
C ALA A 148 -0.88 2.84 1.90
N GLY A 149 0.42 2.73 2.08
CA GLY A 149 1.28 2.09 1.10
C GLY A 149 2.67 1.80 1.62
N THR A 150 3.38 0.92 0.92
CA THR A 150 4.78 0.60 1.24
C THR A 150 5.70 1.43 0.36
N THR A 151 6.59 2.20 0.99
CA THR A 151 7.58 3.00 0.28
C THR A 151 8.61 2.14 -0.45
N ILE A 152 9.22 2.69 -1.49
CA ILE A 152 10.33 2.03 -2.18
C ILE A 152 11.46 1.75 -1.17
N GLY A 153 11.95 0.51 -1.15
CA GLY A 153 13.07 0.11 -0.30
C GLY A 153 14.32 0.93 -0.61
N LYS A 154 15.03 1.34 0.44
CA LYS A 154 16.28 2.13 0.33
C LYS A 154 17.54 1.27 0.27
N GLY A 155 17.38 -0.04 0.28
CA GLY A 155 18.49 -0.98 0.38
C GLY A 155 19.12 -1.00 1.77
N PHE A 156 20.37 -1.48 1.86
CA PHE A 156 21.14 -1.40 3.10
C PHE A 156 21.64 0.03 3.28
N ALA A 157 21.15 0.71 4.31
CA ALA A 157 21.48 2.10 4.61
C ALA A 157 21.91 2.25 6.07
N GLY A 158 22.94 3.08 6.30
CA GLY A 158 23.39 3.43 7.65
C GLY A 158 22.35 4.26 8.40
N THR A 159 22.52 4.35 9.72
CA THR A 159 21.58 5.01 10.65
C THR A 159 21.28 6.45 10.32
N ILE A 160 22.26 7.20 9.85
CA ILE A 160 22.09 8.61 9.45
C ILE A 160 21.10 8.70 8.27
N LYS A 161 21.26 7.86 7.25
CA LYS A 161 20.37 7.89 6.07
C LYS A 161 19.00 7.28 6.35
N ARG A 162 18.94 6.23 7.17
CA ARG A 162 17.73 5.49 7.44
C ARG A 162 16.83 6.17 8.49
N HIS A 163 17.44 6.74 9.54
CA HIS A 163 16.74 7.24 10.71
C HIS A 163 17.04 8.71 11.01
N ASN A 164 17.80 9.41 10.16
CA ASN A 164 18.19 10.80 10.33
C ASN A 164 18.99 11.08 11.63
N PHE A 165 19.83 10.14 12.06
CA PHE A 165 20.70 10.32 13.21
C PHE A 165 21.76 11.39 12.92
N GLY A 166 22.15 12.16 13.93
CA GLY A 166 23.11 13.26 13.78
C GLY A 166 24.53 12.81 13.46
N GLY A 167 24.90 11.59 13.84
CA GLY A 167 26.28 11.10 13.71
C GLY A 167 27.25 11.76 14.70
N GLY A 168 28.54 11.52 14.48
CA GLY A 168 29.62 12.14 15.26
C GLY A 168 30.18 13.41 14.61
N PRO A 169 31.07 14.16 15.34
CA PRO A 169 31.73 15.34 14.79
C PRO A 169 32.56 15.00 13.53
N ALA A 170 32.64 15.96 12.62
CA ALA A 170 33.49 15.82 11.41
C ALA A 170 34.97 16.21 11.69
N SER A 171 35.26 16.89 12.82
CA SER A 171 36.56 17.40 13.23
C SER A 171 36.78 17.19 14.74
N HIS A 172 37.68 17.93 15.35
CA HIS A 172 38.03 17.82 16.79
C HIS A 172 38.60 16.46 17.20
N GLY A 173 39.45 15.87 16.36
CA GLY A 173 40.11 14.59 16.63
C GLY A 173 39.22 13.36 16.41
N ALA A 174 38.01 13.53 15.90
CA ALA A 174 37.19 12.39 15.53
C ALA A 174 37.84 11.63 14.37
N SER A 175 38.12 10.34 14.62
CA SER A 175 38.61 9.37 13.60
C SER A 175 37.58 8.27 13.50
N LEU A 176 37.21 7.71 12.43
CA LEU A 176 36.29 6.57 12.24
C LEU A 176 34.85 6.73 12.78
N PHE A 177 34.53 7.75 13.58
CA PHE A 177 33.24 7.95 14.27
C PHE A 177 32.28 8.91 13.56
N HIS A 178 32.58 9.33 12.35
CA HIS A 178 31.79 10.37 11.66
C HIS A 178 30.33 9.98 11.44
N ARG A 179 30.07 8.70 11.14
CA ARG A 179 28.72 8.22 10.77
C ARG A 179 28.19 7.10 11.67
N THR A 180 28.54 7.16 12.96
CA THR A 180 28.09 6.17 13.94
C THR A 180 26.69 6.45 14.45
N PRO A 181 25.95 5.44 14.97
CA PRO A 181 24.62 5.63 15.56
C PRO A 181 24.66 6.39 16.91
N GLY A 182 25.82 6.51 17.54
CA GLY A 182 25.97 6.98 18.91
C GLY A 182 25.97 5.84 19.91
N SER A 183 25.51 6.09 21.15
CA SER A 183 25.38 5.06 22.16
C SER A 183 24.31 4.04 21.77
N ILE A 184 24.64 2.74 21.90
CA ILE A 184 23.72 1.63 21.63
C ILE A 184 23.39 0.82 22.89
N GLY A 185 23.75 1.33 24.05
CA GLY A 185 23.51 0.70 25.34
C GLY A 185 24.70 0.78 26.28
N GLN A 186 24.56 0.16 27.43
CA GLN A 186 25.57 0.09 28.49
C GLN A 186 26.34 -1.23 28.42
N ARG A 187 27.60 -1.20 28.83
CA ARG A 187 28.49 -2.38 28.74
C ARG A 187 28.21 -3.46 29.80
N GLN A 188 28.06 -3.06 31.08
CA GLN A 188 28.05 -4.03 32.19
C GLN A 188 26.70 -4.15 32.87
N THR A 189 26.06 -3.06 33.19
CA THR A 189 24.82 -3.08 33.99
C THR A 189 23.77 -2.22 33.26
N PRO A 190 23.12 -2.76 32.25
CA PRO A 190 21.96 -2.10 31.68
C PRO A 190 20.85 -2.08 32.73
N GLY A 191 20.39 -0.85 33.08
CA GLY A 191 19.30 -0.63 34.03
C GLY A 191 17.96 -1.17 33.55
#